data_888f932f7e67cefeecfd64aba6a7e6f4
#
_entry.id   888f932f7e67cefeecfd64aba6a7e6f4
#
_cell.length_a   1.000
_cell.length_b   1.000
_cell.length_c   1.000
_cell.angle_alpha   90.00
_cell.angle_beta   90.00
_cell.angle_gamma   90.00
#
_symmetry.space_group_name_H-M   'P 1'
#
loop_
_entity.id
_entity.type
_entity.pdbx_description
1 polymer ?
#
loop_
_entity_poly.entity_id
_entity_poly.type
_entity_poly.pdbx_seq_one_letter_code
_entity_poly.pdbx_strand_id
1 'polypeptide(L)'
;MKILIMGGAGMIGQKLLNLLLKKENINNQKISEITLFDIIEAPYPIDTNIPIQSKSGDISDVNVSKNLISTKPDMIFHLAAIVSGQAEQEFDLGWDINAKGSWGLFEAIRQQGKNYCPRLVFTSSIAVFGAPFPDKISDDFFTTPLTSYGAQKAISELLLADYSRKKMIDGVSIRLPTICVRPGKPNLAASGFFSGIIREPLNGQEAILPVNPDVRHWHATPRAAAGFLVHAAEIDTSKLNDRITLNMPGLSVTVQEQIDALDRVAGSDVVKLIKHQPDPTIQKIVSGWARDFDTKRSIELGFKAETNFDEIIKTYIEDDLKK
;
A
#
# COMPACT_ATOMS: atom_id res chain seq x y z
N MET A 1 20.62 0.52 -12.94
CA MET A 1 19.91 0.86 -11.69
C MET A 1 19.59 -0.43 -10.95
N LYS A 2 19.99 -0.53 -9.69
CA LYS A 2 19.66 -1.65 -8.79
C LYS A 2 18.42 -1.30 -7.96
N ILE A 3 17.46 -2.21 -7.89
CA ILE A 3 16.21 -2.02 -7.17
C ILE A 3 16.13 -3.01 -6.01
N LEU A 4 15.72 -2.54 -4.83
CA LEU A 4 15.35 -3.35 -3.68
C LEU A 4 13.83 -3.21 -3.41
N ILE A 5 13.11 -4.32 -3.36
CA ILE A 5 11.69 -4.37 -2.98
C ILE A 5 11.57 -5.11 -1.65
N MET A 6 11.30 -4.38 -0.57
CA MET A 6 11.02 -4.94 0.75
C MET A 6 9.51 -5.16 0.89
N GLY A 7 9.10 -6.36 1.21
CA GLY A 7 7.71 -6.83 1.09
C GLY A 7 7.45 -7.48 -0.29
N GLY A 8 8.49 -8.07 -0.88
CA GLY A 8 8.46 -8.62 -2.25
C GLY A 8 7.54 -9.81 -2.44
N ALA A 9 7.27 -10.61 -1.40
CA ALA A 9 6.34 -11.74 -1.47
C ALA A 9 4.87 -11.32 -1.35
N GLY A 10 4.61 -10.09 -0.88
CA GLY A 10 3.26 -9.57 -0.70
C GLY A 10 2.57 -9.25 -2.05
N MET A 11 1.22 -9.17 -2.00
CA MET A 11 0.38 -8.89 -3.19
C MET A 11 0.85 -7.66 -3.98
N ILE A 12 1.09 -6.54 -3.32
CA ILE A 12 1.54 -5.30 -3.99
C ILE A 12 2.98 -5.44 -4.48
N GLY A 13 3.86 -6.11 -3.71
CA GLY A 13 5.24 -6.38 -4.11
C GLY A 13 5.32 -7.19 -5.41
N GLN A 14 4.48 -8.21 -5.56
CA GLN A 14 4.40 -9.03 -6.77
C GLN A 14 3.84 -8.24 -7.98
N LYS A 15 2.79 -7.42 -7.78
CA LYS A 15 2.27 -6.55 -8.86
C LYS A 15 3.29 -5.48 -9.26
N LEU A 16 4.02 -4.92 -8.30
CA LEU A 16 5.13 -3.99 -8.56
C LEU A 16 6.25 -4.67 -9.37
N LEU A 17 6.69 -5.86 -8.96
CA LEU A 17 7.68 -6.63 -9.70
C LEU A 17 7.26 -6.83 -11.16
N ASN A 18 6.03 -7.30 -11.39
CA ASN A 18 5.51 -7.53 -12.74
C ASN A 18 5.48 -6.23 -13.58
N LEU A 19 5.15 -5.10 -12.96
CA LEU A 19 5.13 -3.80 -13.63
C LEU A 19 6.54 -3.33 -14.00
N LEU A 20 7.52 -3.51 -13.10
CA LEU A 20 8.93 -3.17 -13.34
C LEU A 20 9.55 -4.03 -14.43
N LEU A 21 9.22 -5.33 -14.48
CA LEU A 21 9.68 -6.24 -15.52
C LEU A 21 9.14 -5.85 -16.90
N LYS A 22 7.89 -5.40 -16.98
CA LYS A 22 7.30 -4.90 -18.24
C LYS A 22 7.90 -3.57 -18.69
N LYS A 23 8.27 -2.72 -17.73
CA LYS A 23 8.76 -1.36 -17.99
C LYS A 23 10.24 -1.32 -18.31
N GLU A 24 11.03 -2.20 -17.71
CA GLU A 24 12.50 -2.34 -17.83
C GLU A 24 13.34 -1.09 -17.50
N ASN A 25 12.69 0.06 -17.32
CA ASN A 25 13.32 1.36 -17.06
C ASN A 25 12.54 2.16 -16.02
N ILE A 26 13.26 2.99 -15.27
CA ILE A 26 12.71 4.08 -14.45
C ILE A 26 13.50 5.35 -14.78
N ASN A 27 12.81 6.45 -15.09
CA ASN A 27 13.45 7.73 -15.49
C ASN A 27 14.54 7.54 -16.58
N ASN A 28 14.26 6.73 -17.61
CA ASN A 28 15.19 6.40 -18.69
C ASN A 28 16.47 5.65 -18.24
N GLN A 29 16.54 5.21 -17.01
CA GLN A 29 17.63 4.36 -16.52
C GLN A 29 17.19 2.90 -16.55
N LYS A 30 17.96 2.06 -17.28
CA LYS A 30 17.71 0.62 -17.38
C LYS A 30 17.86 -0.04 -16.00
N ILE A 31 16.87 -0.89 -15.65
CA ILE A 31 16.95 -1.73 -14.46
C ILE A 31 17.99 -2.83 -14.72
N SER A 32 19.03 -2.88 -13.90
CA SER A 32 20.12 -3.86 -14.05
C SER A 32 19.95 -5.07 -13.12
N GLU A 33 19.23 -4.94 -12.03
CA GLU A 33 19.02 -5.98 -11.02
C GLU A 33 17.83 -5.63 -10.13
N ILE A 34 17.06 -6.65 -9.72
CA ILE A 34 16.00 -6.51 -8.70
C ILE A 34 16.28 -7.50 -7.57
N THR A 35 16.35 -6.98 -6.34
CA THR A 35 16.36 -7.80 -5.13
C THR A 35 14.99 -7.75 -4.49
N LEU A 36 14.35 -8.90 -4.31
CA LEU A 36 13.14 -9.08 -3.51
C LEU A 36 13.56 -9.46 -2.10
N PHE A 37 12.96 -8.83 -1.10
CA PHE A 37 13.14 -9.18 0.30
C PHE A 37 11.80 -9.30 1.01
N ASP A 38 11.63 -10.36 1.80
CA ASP A 38 10.45 -10.58 2.65
C ASP A 38 10.81 -11.51 3.81
N ILE A 39 9.85 -11.79 4.71
CA ILE A 39 10.02 -12.82 5.76
C ILE A 39 10.14 -14.22 5.16
N ILE A 40 9.61 -14.44 3.98
CA ILE A 40 9.72 -15.68 3.18
C ILE A 40 10.38 -15.36 1.84
N GLU A 41 10.89 -16.37 1.16
CA GLU A 41 11.35 -16.19 -0.22
C GLU A 41 10.20 -15.79 -1.14
N ALA A 42 10.36 -14.65 -1.82
CA ALA A 42 9.37 -14.15 -2.76
C ALA A 42 9.46 -14.92 -4.08
N PRO A 43 8.33 -15.38 -4.65
CA PRO A 43 8.33 -15.98 -5.98
C PRO A 43 8.66 -14.93 -7.05
N TYR A 44 9.33 -15.36 -8.13
CA TYR A 44 9.60 -14.53 -9.30
C TYR A 44 9.72 -15.39 -10.56
N PRO A 45 9.45 -14.84 -11.76
CA PRO A 45 9.61 -15.57 -13.02
C PRO A 45 11.08 -15.83 -13.31
N ILE A 46 11.40 -17.04 -13.81
CA ILE A 46 12.79 -17.46 -14.10
C ILE A 46 13.29 -16.84 -15.41
N ASP A 47 12.40 -16.76 -16.41
CA ASP A 47 12.74 -16.24 -17.74
C ASP A 47 12.50 -14.72 -17.81
N THR A 48 13.48 -13.94 -17.36
CA THR A 48 13.43 -12.47 -17.41
C THR A 48 14.74 -11.89 -17.94
N ASN A 49 14.64 -10.72 -18.62
CA ASN A 49 15.83 -9.99 -19.09
C ASN A 49 16.55 -9.25 -17.94
N ILE A 50 15.93 -9.18 -16.75
CA ILE A 50 16.47 -8.49 -15.58
C ILE A 50 16.85 -9.55 -14.55
N PRO A 51 18.09 -9.62 -14.09
CA PRO A 51 18.48 -10.50 -12.99
C PRO A 51 17.66 -10.22 -11.74
N ILE A 52 17.06 -11.27 -11.15
CA ILE A 52 16.28 -11.19 -9.94
C ILE A 52 16.90 -12.13 -8.91
N GLN A 53 16.97 -11.68 -7.66
CA GLN A 53 17.27 -12.51 -6.51
C GLN A 53 16.21 -12.31 -5.42
N SER A 54 15.86 -13.39 -4.74
CA SER A 54 15.00 -13.36 -3.56
C SER A 54 15.83 -13.63 -2.32
N LYS A 55 15.58 -12.86 -1.26
CA LYS A 55 16.21 -13.02 0.06
C LYS A 55 15.12 -13.01 1.11
N SER A 56 15.25 -13.86 2.10
CA SER A 56 14.34 -13.90 3.25
C SER A 56 15.04 -13.45 4.53
N GLY A 57 14.26 -12.91 5.46
CA GLY A 57 14.74 -12.48 6.76
C GLY A 57 13.74 -11.59 7.50
N ASP A 58 14.07 -11.29 8.75
CA ASP A 58 13.27 -10.42 9.60
C ASP A 58 13.80 -8.99 9.55
N ILE A 59 12.97 -8.03 9.11
CA ILE A 59 13.34 -6.62 9.01
C ILE A 59 13.60 -5.98 10.39
N SER A 60 13.10 -6.57 11.48
CA SER A 60 13.35 -6.11 12.84
C SER A 60 14.82 -6.35 13.29
N ASP A 61 15.53 -7.28 12.63
CA ASP A 61 16.98 -7.45 12.81
C ASP A 61 17.74 -6.36 12.03
N VAL A 62 18.38 -5.47 12.76
CA VAL A 62 19.20 -4.38 12.19
C VAL A 62 20.29 -4.86 11.24
N ASN A 63 20.80 -6.08 11.41
CA ASN A 63 21.84 -6.62 10.53
C ASN A 63 21.27 -6.99 9.16
N VAL A 64 20.01 -7.36 9.08
CA VAL A 64 19.30 -7.61 7.81
C VAL A 64 19.29 -6.33 6.97
N SER A 65 18.82 -5.21 7.52
CA SER A 65 18.82 -3.92 6.84
C SER A 65 20.23 -3.48 6.42
N LYS A 66 21.25 -3.65 7.29
CA LYS A 66 22.65 -3.35 6.94
C LYS A 66 23.16 -4.20 5.76
N ASN A 67 22.85 -5.49 5.75
CA ASN A 67 23.27 -6.40 4.69
C ASN A 67 22.59 -6.07 3.35
N LEU A 68 21.29 -5.75 3.35
CA LEU A 68 20.56 -5.35 2.15
C LEU A 68 21.14 -4.05 1.57
N ILE A 69 21.38 -3.05 2.41
CA ILE A 69 21.86 -1.73 2.00
C ILE A 69 23.35 -1.74 1.63
N SER A 70 24.15 -2.71 2.10
CA SER A 70 25.56 -2.85 1.68
C SER A 70 25.73 -3.05 0.18
N THR A 71 24.71 -3.56 -0.54
CA THR A 71 24.68 -3.70 -2.00
C THR A 71 24.47 -2.37 -2.74
N LYS A 72 24.17 -1.30 -2.00
CA LYS A 72 23.88 0.06 -2.47
C LYS A 72 22.81 0.09 -3.57
N PRO A 73 21.56 -0.34 -3.30
CA PRO A 73 20.47 -0.19 -4.26
C PRO A 73 20.22 1.30 -4.57
N ASP A 74 20.07 1.62 -5.85
CA ASP A 74 19.75 2.99 -6.30
C ASP A 74 18.33 3.39 -5.92
N MET A 75 17.44 2.39 -5.87
CA MET A 75 16.00 2.56 -5.58
C MET A 75 15.50 1.50 -4.60
N ILE A 76 14.72 1.95 -3.63
CA ILE A 76 14.16 1.11 -2.56
C ILE A 76 12.66 1.32 -2.50
N PHE A 77 11.89 0.25 -2.64
CA PHE A 77 10.46 0.22 -2.35
C PHE A 77 10.26 -0.46 -1.00
N HIS A 78 9.80 0.29 -0.01
CA HIS A 78 9.57 -0.21 1.34
C HIS A 78 8.07 -0.48 1.56
N LEU A 79 7.66 -1.72 1.29
CA LEU A 79 6.29 -2.21 1.45
C LEU A 79 6.14 -3.15 2.66
N ALA A 80 7.26 -3.66 3.19
CA ALA A 80 7.24 -4.61 4.30
C ALA A 80 6.54 -4.01 5.53
N ALA A 81 5.47 -4.65 5.96
CA ALA A 81 4.72 -4.28 7.16
C ALA A 81 3.76 -5.40 7.55
N ILE A 82 3.43 -5.53 8.82
CA ILE A 82 2.25 -6.27 9.26
C ILE A 82 1.01 -5.37 9.17
N VAL A 83 -0.15 -5.99 8.90
CA VAL A 83 -1.41 -5.29 8.66
C VAL A 83 -2.05 -4.76 9.95
N SER A 84 -2.99 -3.82 9.80
CA SER A 84 -3.59 -3.07 10.90
C SER A 84 -4.18 -3.95 12.01
N GLY A 85 -4.96 -4.99 11.68
CA GLY A 85 -5.56 -5.87 12.68
C GLY A 85 -4.53 -6.67 13.47
N GLN A 86 -3.48 -7.15 12.82
CA GLN A 86 -2.40 -7.87 13.50
C GLN A 86 -1.57 -6.93 14.38
N ALA A 87 -1.22 -5.74 13.89
CA ALA A 87 -0.48 -4.75 14.67
C ALA A 87 -1.23 -4.25 15.92
N GLU A 88 -2.58 -4.31 15.89
CA GLU A 88 -3.41 -3.99 17.06
C GLU A 88 -3.43 -5.14 18.07
N GLN A 89 -3.45 -6.39 17.61
CA GLN A 89 -3.47 -7.56 18.48
C GLN A 89 -2.08 -7.90 19.05
N GLU A 90 -1.03 -7.71 18.24
CA GLU A 90 0.36 -8.04 18.57
C GLU A 90 1.20 -6.75 18.56
N PHE A 91 1.03 -5.93 19.62
CA PHE A 91 1.63 -4.59 19.72
C PHE A 91 3.15 -4.60 19.50
N ASP A 92 3.87 -5.48 20.18
CA ASP A 92 5.34 -5.55 20.09
C ASP A 92 5.79 -5.94 18.68
N LEU A 93 5.14 -6.92 18.06
CA LEU A 93 5.42 -7.31 16.68
C LEU A 93 5.18 -6.14 15.71
N GLY A 94 4.04 -5.43 15.89
CA GLY A 94 3.74 -4.23 15.10
C GLY A 94 4.81 -3.15 15.23
N TRP A 95 5.24 -2.90 16.46
CA TRP A 95 6.28 -1.93 16.75
C TRP A 95 7.62 -2.32 16.13
N ASP A 96 8.04 -3.58 16.30
CA ASP A 96 9.32 -4.08 15.81
C ASP A 96 9.40 -4.08 14.27
N ILE A 97 8.35 -4.54 13.59
CA ILE A 97 8.33 -4.60 12.12
C ILE A 97 8.06 -3.22 11.49
N ASN A 98 6.96 -2.55 11.89
CA ASN A 98 6.50 -1.36 11.17
C ASN A 98 7.30 -0.10 11.53
N ALA A 99 7.65 0.09 12.81
CA ALA A 99 8.35 1.28 13.26
C ALA A 99 9.87 1.08 13.33
N LYS A 100 10.35 0.13 14.15
CA LYS A 100 11.80 -0.10 14.31
C LYS A 100 12.44 -0.62 13.03
N GLY A 101 11.77 -1.54 12.31
CA GLY A 101 12.25 -2.04 11.02
C GLY A 101 12.43 -0.93 9.99
N SER A 102 11.46 -0.02 9.89
CA SER A 102 11.56 1.16 9.02
C SER A 102 12.71 2.08 9.44
N TRP A 103 12.81 2.41 10.73
CA TRP A 103 13.92 3.20 11.25
C TRP A 103 15.28 2.53 11.02
N GLY A 104 15.39 1.21 11.26
CA GLY A 104 16.61 0.44 11.03
C GLY A 104 17.07 0.50 9.57
N LEU A 105 16.15 0.47 8.61
CA LEU A 105 16.42 0.67 7.20
C LEU A 105 16.98 2.08 6.94
N PHE A 106 16.33 3.12 7.44
CA PHE A 106 16.77 4.50 7.25
C PHE A 106 18.15 4.75 7.85
N GLU A 107 18.43 4.19 9.03
CA GLU A 107 19.75 4.23 9.65
C GLU A 107 20.82 3.47 8.85
N ALA A 108 20.48 2.30 8.30
CA ALA A 108 21.41 1.55 7.46
C ALA A 108 21.79 2.35 6.20
N ILE A 109 20.85 3.09 5.60
CA ILE A 109 21.13 4.00 4.47
C ILE A 109 22.03 5.15 4.92
N ARG A 110 21.68 5.86 6.00
CA ARG A 110 22.46 6.98 6.53
C ARG A 110 23.92 6.60 6.84
N GLN A 111 24.14 5.39 7.38
CA GLN A 111 25.46 4.87 7.73
C GLN A 111 26.36 4.58 6.52
N GLN A 112 25.83 4.53 5.29
CA GLN A 112 26.64 4.41 4.07
C GLN A 112 27.41 5.70 3.72
N GLY A 113 27.10 6.80 4.41
CA GLY A 113 27.81 8.08 4.27
C GLY A 113 27.21 8.99 3.19
N LYS A 114 27.80 10.19 3.09
CA LYS A 114 27.26 11.32 2.31
C LYS A 114 27.16 11.09 0.79
N ASN A 115 27.88 10.11 0.26
CA ASN A 115 27.91 9.82 -1.17
C ASN A 115 26.83 8.78 -1.60
N TYR A 116 25.91 8.44 -0.71
CA TYR A 116 24.82 7.52 -0.98
C TYR A 116 23.51 8.12 -0.50
N CYS A 117 22.62 8.43 -1.44
CA CYS A 117 21.30 9.01 -1.22
C CYS A 117 20.32 8.35 -2.19
N PRO A 118 19.86 7.12 -1.91
CA PRO A 118 18.97 6.40 -2.80
C PRO A 118 17.58 7.01 -2.82
N ARG A 119 16.83 6.81 -3.94
CA ARG A 119 15.39 7.03 -3.95
C ARG A 119 14.74 5.96 -3.09
N LEU A 120 13.89 6.38 -2.13
CA LEU A 120 13.10 5.48 -1.31
C LEU A 120 11.61 5.84 -1.37
N VAL A 121 10.79 4.89 -1.84
CA VAL A 121 9.33 5.00 -1.84
C VAL A 121 8.80 4.17 -0.67
N PHE A 122 8.16 4.86 0.29
CA PHE A 122 7.58 4.26 1.49
C PHE A 122 6.06 4.16 1.36
N THR A 123 5.52 2.96 1.61
CA THR A 123 4.07 2.76 1.71
C THR A 123 3.58 3.11 3.10
N SER A 124 2.99 4.30 3.21
CA SER A 124 2.16 4.67 4.34
C SER A 124 0.69 4.30 4.08
N SER A 125 -0.22 4.77 4.89
CA SER A 125 -1.63 4.41 4.86
C SER A 125 -2.51 5.59 5.28
N ILE A 126 -3.73 5.63 4.78
CA ILE A 126 -4.77 6.53 5.31
C ILE A 126 -5.10 6.28 6.79
N ALA A 127 -4.65 5.15 7.37
CA ALA A 127 -4.79 4.85 8.80
C ALA A 127 -3.98 5.79 9.73
N VAL A 128 -3.11 6.65 9.17
CA VAL A 128 -2.42 7.71 9.94
C VAL A 128 -3.39 8.79 10.43
N PHE A 129 -4.59 8.83 9.88
CA PHE A 129 -5.64 9.78 10.27
C PHE A 129 -6.63 9.13 11.24
N GLY A 130 -7.07 9.90 12.23
CA GLY A 130 -8.09 9.52 13.21
C GLY A 130 -9.15 10.60 13.35
N ALA A 131 -10.39 10.18 13.61
CA ALA A 131 -11.52 11.08 13.81
C ALA A 131 -11.31 12.04 15.00
N PRO A 132 -11.94 13.27 15.00
CA PRO A 132 -12.92 13.75 14.02
C PRO A 132 -12.28 14.24 12.71
N PHE A 133 -12.99 14.08 11.60
CA PHE A 133 -12.52 14.46 10.27
C PHE A 133 -13.25 15.66 9.69
N PRO A 134 -12.61 16.48 8.83
CA PRO A 134 -13.28 17.37 7.91
C PRO A 134 -14.02 16.56 6.83
N ASP A 135 -14.81 17.23 5.99
CA ASP A 135 -15.51 16.59 4.87
C ASP A 135 -14.54 15.86 3.93
N LYS A 136 -13.38 16.48 3.66
CA LYS A 136 -12.27 15.89 2.90
C LYS A 136 -10.95 16.09 3.64
N ILE A 137 -10.13 15.05 3.67
CA ILE A 137 -8.82 15.08 4.32
C ILE A 137 -7.76 15.48 3.30
N SER A 138 -7.11 16.62 3.52
CA SER A 138 -5.96 17.07 2.72
C SER A 138 -4.64 16.46 3.17
N ASP A 139 -3.57 16.64 2.37
CA ASP A 139 -2.21 16.25 2.75
C ASP A 139 -1.71 16.97 4.01
N ASP A 140 -2.24 18.17 4.28
CA ASP A 140 -1.86 19.03 5.40
C ASP A 140 -2.66 18.75 6.68
N PHE A 141 -3.64 17.86 6.63
CA PHE A 141 -4.40 17.48 7.82
C PHE A 141 -3.51 16.72 8.81
N PHE A 142 -3.75 16.93 10.09
CA PHE A 142 -2.96 16.33 11.16
C PHE A 142 -3.03 14.80 11.15
N THR A 143 -1.87 14.16 11.33
CA THR A 143 -1.81 12.73 11.60
C THR A 143 -2.13 12.48 13.07
N THR A 144 -3.32 11.99 13.35
CA THR A 144 -3.83 11.68 14.68
C THR A 144 -4.35 10.24 14.74
N PRO A 145 -3.47 9.25 14.52
CA PRO A 145 -3.91 7.86 14.40
C PRO A 145 -4.57 7.36 15.68
N LEU A 146 -5.62 6.54 15.53
CA LEU A 146 -6.33 5.88 16.62
C LEU A 146 -6.08 4.37 16.67
N THR A 147 -5.02 3.91 15.96
CA THR A 147 -4.59 2.51 15.93
C THR A 147 -3.07 2.42 16.03
N SER A 148 -2.56 1.31 16.58
CA SER A 148 -1.11 1.03 16.66
C SER A 148 -0.46 1.08 15.28
N TYR A 149 -1.08 0.45 14.28
CA TYR A 149 -0.62 0.49 12.89
C TYR A 149 -0.52 1.91 12.34
N GLY A 150 -1.56 2.72 12.53
CA GLY A 150 -1.57 4.11 12.09
C GLY A 150 -0.46 4.94 12.75
N ALA A 151 -0.25 4.75 14.07
CA ALA A 151 0.83 5.40 14.81
C ALA A 151 2.22 5.01 14.28
N GLN A 152 2.45 3.71 14.04
CA GLN A 152 3.71 3.20 13.50
C GLN A 152 4.01 3.76 12.10
N LYS A 153 3.00 3.86 11.23
CA LYS A 153 3.14 4.47 9.89
C LYS A 153 3.40 5.98 9.98
N ALA A 154 2.70 6.72 10.84
CA ALA A 154 2.90 8.15 11.04
C ALA A 154 4.31 8.47 11.58
N ILE A 155 4.83 7.69 12.53
CA ILE A 155 6.20 7.79 13.01
C ILE A 155 7.20 7.61 11.87
N SER A 156 6.99 6.60 11.03
CA SER A 156 7.86 6.31 9.88
C SER A 156 7.81 7.42 8.81
N GLU A 157 6.64 8.05 8.58
CA GLU A 157 6.52 9.24 7.72
C GLU A 157 7.39 10.40 8.24
N LEU A 158 7.31 10.70 9.53
CA LEU A 158 8.07 11.79 10.17
C LEU A 158 9.57 11.53 10.12
N LEU A 159 10.00 10.30 10.40
CA LEU A 159 11.40 9.91 10.29
C LEU A 159 11.88 10.08 8.85
N LEU A 160 11.17 9.51 7.86
CA LEU A 160 11.58 9.61 6.46
C LEU A 160 11.66 11.07 6.01
N ALA A 161 10.71 11.92 6.43
CA ALA A 161 10.72 13.35 6.12
C ALA A 161 11.97 14.06 6.65
N ASP A 162 12.40 13.76 7.89
CA ASP A 162 13.61 14.37 8.44
C ASP A 162 14.89 13.87 7.75
N TYR A 163 14.99 12.54 7.48
CA TYR A 163 16.11 11.97 6.73
C TYR A 163 16.19 12.55 5.32
N SER A 164 15.06 12.82 4.68
CA SER A 164 15.00 13.40 3.33
C SER A 164 15.38 14.88 3.33
N ARG A 165 14.84 15.65 4.27
CA ARG A 165 15.22 17.05 4.46
C ARG A 165 16.73 17.21 4.73
N LYS A 166 17.34 16.23 5.39
CA LYS A 166 18.81 16.15 5.62
C LYS A 166 19.59 15.59 4.44
N LYS A 167 18.92 15.25 3.35
CA LYS A 167 19.51 14.67 2.12
C LYS A 167 20.30 13.38 2.35
N MET A 168 19.84 12.57 3.31
CA MET A 168 20.36 11.24 3.58
C MET A 168 19.62 10.19 2.72
N ILE A 169 18.35 10.46 2.39
CA ILE A 169 17.47 9.65 1.58
C ILE A 169 16.70 10.58 0.64
N ASP A 170 16.53 10.22 -0.61
CA ASP A 170 15.59 10.88 -1.51
C ASP A 170 14.21 10.20 -1.37
N GLY A 171 13.48 10.61 -0.33
CA GLY A 171 12.27 9.92 0.13
C GLY A 171 10.98 10.44 -0.52
N VAL A 172 10.06 9.51 -0.78
CA VAL A 172 8.65 9.78 -1.08
C VAL A 172 7.79 8.84 -0.25
N SER A 173 6.85 9.39 0.50
CA SER A 173 5.87 8.60 1.26
C SER A 173 4.49 8.71 0.61
N ILE A 174 3.83 7.57 0.36
CA ILE A 174 2.50 7.51 -0.22
C ILE A 174 1.52 6.88 0.75
N ARG A 175 0.46 7.61 1.12
CA ARG A 175 -0.64 7.10 1.94
C ARG A 175 -1.63 6.38 1.05
N LEU A 176 -1.56 5.06 1.06
CA LEU A 176 -2.41 4.22 0.22
C LEU A 176 -3.86 4.23 0.70
N PRO A 177 -4.84 4.28 -0.23
CA PRO A 177 -6.23 3.95 0.02
C PRO A 177 -6.40 2.53 0.57
N THR A 178 -7.59 2.17 1.00
CA THR A 178 -7.95 0.76 1.20
C THR A 178 -7.91 0.06 -0.14
N ILE A 179 -7.00 -0.89 -0.26
CA ILE A 179 -6.82 -1.65 -1.51
C ILE A 179 -7.93 -2.68 -1.66
N CYS A 180 -8.68 -2.56 -2.75
CA CYS A 180 -9.84 -3.34 -3.13
C CYS A 180 -9.83 -3.56 -4.67
N VAL A 181 -10.00 -4.78 -5.18
CA VAL A 181 -10.30 -6.04 -4.50
C VAL A 181 -9.00 -6.78 -4.25
N ARG A 182 -8.78 -7.23 -3.02
CA ARG A 182 -7.60 -8.04 -2.69
C ARG A 182 -7.83 -9.48 -3.10
N PRO A 183 -6.95 -10.10 -3.91
CA PRO A 183 -7.03 -11.52 -4.23
C PRO A 183 -6.63 -12.39 -3.03
N GLY A 184 -6.90 -13.68 -3.16
CA GLY A 184 -6.51 -14.69 -2.20
C GLY A 184 -7.42 -14.78 -0.97
N LYS A 185 -6.92 -15.42 0.10
CA LYS A 185 -7.70 -15.63 1.33
C LYS A 185 -7.84 -14.34 2.14
N PRO A 186 -8.96 -14.16 2.87
CA PRO A 186 -9.11 -13.07 3.83
C PRO A 186 -7.95 -13.03 4.83
N ASN A 187 -7.52 -11.83 5.21
CA ASN A 187 -6.56 -11.60 6.28
C ASN A 187 -7.21 -10.92 7.49
N LEU A 188 -6.44 -10.66 8.55
CA LEU A 188 -6.93 -10.04 9.79
C LEU A 188 -7.22 -8.53 9.68
N ALA A 189 -7.17 -7.93 8.49
CA ALA A 189 -7.54 -6.52 8.34
C ALA A 189 -9.05 -6.34 8.46
N ALA A 190 -9.51 -5.44 9.34
CA ALA A 190 -10.93 -5.11 9.50
C ALA A 190 -11.58 -4.64 8.17
N SER A 191 -10.79 -4.05 7.25
CA SER A 191 -11.21 -3.67 5.89
C SER A 191 -11.37 -4.84 4.92
N GLY A 192 -11.12 -6.07 5.35
CA GLY A 192 -11.18 -7.26 4.49
C GLY A 192 -12.54 -7.49 3.82
N PHE A 193 -13.62 -7.12 4.50
CA PHE A 193 -14.98 -7.30 4.00
C PHE A 193 -15.27 -6.48 2.72
N PHE A 194 -14.65 -5.30 2.51
CA PHE A 194 -14.81 -4.54 1.27
C PHE A 194 -14.36 -5.33 0.03
N SER A 195 -13.30 -6.13 0.18
CA SER A 195 -12.88 -7.05 -0.87
C SER A 195 -13.74 -8.33 -0.88
N GLY A 196 -14.13 -8.81 0.29
CA GLY A 196 -14.91 -10.04 0.46
C GLY A 196 -16.25 -10.00 -0.26
N ILE A 197 -17.02 -8.90 -0.11
CA ILE A 197 -18.34 -8.74 -0.73
C ILE A 197 -18.29 -8.67 -2.28
N ILE A 198 -17.11 -8.55 -2.87
CA ILE A 198 -16.90 -8.58 -4.32
C ILE A 198 -16.24 -9.91 -4.73
N ARG A 199 -15.14 -10.26 -4.06
CA ARG A 199 -14.31 -11.42 -4.40
C ARG A 199 -15.06 -12.74 -4.27
N GLU A 200 -15.68 -13.00 -3.09
CA GLU A 200 -16.36 -14.28 -2.82
C GLU A 200 -17.53 -14.48 -3.78
N PRO A 201 -18.46 -13.52 -4.00
CA PRO A 201 -19.53 -13.67 -4.95
C PRO A 201 -19.06 -13.92 -6.39
N LEU A 202 -18.01 -13.24 -6.84
CA LEU A 202 -17.41 -13.49 -8.17
C LEU A 202 -16.80 -14.88 -8.30
N ASN A 203 -16.46 -15.54 -7.18
CA ASN A 203 -16.01 -16.92 -7.12
C ASN A 203 -17.16 -17.92 -6.78
N GLY A 204 -18.41 -17.48 -6.82
CA GLY A 204 -19.58 -18.31 -6.53
C GLY A 204 -19.77 -18.67 -5.06
N GLN A 205 -19.18 -17.89 -4.13
CA GLN A 205 -19.22 -18.10 -2.69
C GLN A 205 -20.07 -17.04 -2.00
N GLU A 206 -20.69 -17.39 -0.88
CA GLU A 206 -21.37 -16.40 -0.03
C GLU A 206 -20.34 -15.49 0.65
N ALA A 207 -20.70 -14.21 0.78
CA ALA A 207 -19.94 -13.19 1.49
C ALA A 207 -20.79 -12.56 2.60
N ILE A 208 -20.17 -12.33 3.76
CA ILE A 208 -20.81 -11.61 4.86
C ILE A 208 -20.52 -10.12 4.71
N LEU A 209 -21.59 -9.31 4.71
CA LEU A 209 -21.53 -7.86 4.85
C LEU A 209 -21.76 -7.49 6.34
N PRO A 210 -20.69 -7.11 7.09
CA PRO A 210 -20.79 -6.90 8.54
C PRO A 210 -21.16 -5.46 8.93
N VAL A 211 -21.35 -4.57 7.96
CA VAL A 211 -21.63 -3.14 8.19
C VAL A 211 -22.88 -2.68 7.44
N ASN A 212 -23.40 -1.50 7.81
CA ASN A 212 -24.51 -0.90 7.07
C ASN A 212 -24.07 -0.51 5.65
N PRO A 213 -24.97 -0.62 4.65
CA PRO A 213 -24.65 -0.28 3.26
C PRO A 213 -24.30 1.19 3.00
N ASP A 214 -24.63 2.11 3.90
CA ASP A 214 -24.30 3.54 3.84
C ASP A 214 -22.87 3.86 4.28
N VAL A 215 -22.13 2.90 4.84
CA VAL A 215 -20.72 3.06 5.18
C VAL A 215 -19.93 3.44 3.95
N ARG A 216 -19.31 4.64 4.00
CA ARG A 216 -18.48 5.20 2.93
C ARG A 216 -17.00 5.07 3.26
N HIS A 217 -16.19 4.72 2.25
CA HIS A 217 -14.75 4.58 2.44
C HIS A 217 -13.97 4.91 1.16
N TRP A 218 -12.64 5.02 1.28
CA TRP A 218 -11.70 5.41 0.22
C TRP A 218 -10.98 4.20 -0.37
N HIS A 219 -11.09 3.96 -1.68
CA HIS A 219 -10.61 2.75 -2.33
C HIS A 219 -9.72 3.01 -3.55
N ALA A 220 -8.78 2.10 -3.81
CA ALA A 220 -8.05 1.95 -5.07
C ALA A 220 -7.72 0.47 -5.31
N THR A 221 -7.40 0.11 -6.57
CA THR A 221 -7.02 -1.27 -6.90
C THR A 221 -5.58 -1.61 -6.51
N PRO A 222 -5.23 -2.91 -6.41
CA PRO A 222 -3.84 -3.35 -6.34
C PRO A 222 -3.01 -2.89 -7.56
N ARG A 223 -3.63 -2.80 -8.76
CA ARG A 223 -2.99 -2.30 -9.99
C ARG A 223 -2.63 -0.82 -9.84
N ALA A 224 -3.56 0.02 -9.37
CA ALA A 224 -3.29 1.43 -9.09
C ALA A 224 -2.20 1.60 -8.03
N ALA A 225 -2.22 0.81 -6.95
CA ALA A 225 -1.20 0.86 -5.91
C ALA A 225 0.21 0.58 -6.45
N ALA A 226 0.38 -0.44 -7.31
CA ALA A 226 1.65 -0.69 -8.00
C ALA A 226 2.04 0.47 -8.92
N GLY A 227 1.06 1.07 -9.62
CA GLY A 227 1.25 2.26 -10.44
C GLY A 227 1.71 3.48 -9.62
N PHE A 228 1.12 3.70 -8.45
CA PHE A 228 1.55 4.78 -7.54
C PHE A 228 3.00 4.62 -7.10
N LEU A 229 3.43 3.39 -6.79
CA LEU A 229 4.81 3.11 -6.39
C LEU A 229 5.80 3.46 -7.51
N VAL A 230 5.54 2.98 -8.73
CA VAL A 230 6.41 3.29 -9.88
C VAL A 230 6.41 4.79 -10.15
N HIS A 231 5.26 5.45 -10.14
CA HIS A 231 5.17 6.89 -10.37
C HIS A 231 5.89 7.69 -9.28
N ALA A 232 5.74 7.31 -7.99
CA ALA A 232 6.47 7.91 -6.88
C ALA A 232 8.00 7.76 -7.02
N ALA A 233 8.44 6.68 -7.63
CA ALA A 233 9.85 6.48 -7.96
C ALA A 233 10.34 7.41 -9.08
N GLU A 234 9.47 7.87 -9.96
CA GLU A 234 9.77 8.68 -11.14
C GLU A 234 9.61 10.18 -10.95
N ILE A 235 8.80 10.62 -9.97
CA ILE A 235 8.56 12.06 -9.79
C ILE A 235 9.82 12.81 -9.40
N ASP A 236 9.86 14.07 -9.80
CA ASP A 236 10.87 15.03 -9.36
C ASP A 236 10.55 15.51 -7.93
N THR A 237 11.31 15.00 -6.95
CA THR A 237 11.10 15.31 -5.53
C THR A 237 11.37 16.75 -5.17
N SER A 238 12.09 17.52 -6.02
CA SER A 238 12.26 18.97 -5.80
C SER A 238 10.92 19.73 -5.81
N LYS A 239 9.90 19.17 -6.50
CA LYS A 239 8.54 19.72 -6.54
C LYS A 239 7.73 19.46 -5.27
N LEU A 240 8.23 18.63 -4.37
CA LEU A 240 7.54 18.29 -3.13
C LEU A 240 7.73 19.33 -2.01
N ASN A 241 8.71 20.25 -2.15
CA ASN A 241 9.00 21.33 -1.19
C ASN A 241 9.14 20.80 0.25
N ASP A 242 9.94 19.75 0.44
CA ASP A 242 10.16 19.01 1.70
C ASP A 242 8.91 18.34 2.31
N ARG A 243 7.75 18.45 1.67
CA ARG A 243 6.52 17.74 2.03
C ARG A 243 6.38 16.46 1.23
N ILE A 244 7.19 15.48 1.57
CA ILE A 244 7.38 14.25 0.81
C ILE A 244 6.24 13.23 0.93
N THR A 245 5.26 13.49 1.80
CA THR A 245 4.12 12.59 2.03
C THR A 245 2.90 13.06 1.26
N LEU A 246 2.26 12.14 0.55
CA LEU A 246 1.14 12.39 -0.36
C LEU A 246 -0.03 11.44 -0.06
N ASN A 247 -1.26 11.96 -0.02
CA ASN A 247 -2.46 11.15 -0.06
C ASN A 247 -2.68 10.66 -1.50
N MET A 248 -2.81 9.34 -1.70
CA MET A 248 -3.01 8.80 -3.04
C MET A 248 -4.45 8.95 -3.51
N PRO A 249 -4.67 9.21 -4.81
CA PRO A 249 -6.01 9.26 -5.37
C PRO A 249 -6.74 7.92 -5.22
N GLY A 250 -8.07 7.98 -5.21
CA GLY A 250 -8.93 6.83 -5.04
C GLY A 250 -10.40 7.21 -5.23
N LEU A 251 -11.30 6.35 -4.82
CA LEU A 251 -12.74 6.52 -4.92
C LEU A 251 -13.41 6.54 -3.54
N SER A 252 -14.15 7.59 -3.24
CA SER A 252 -15.04 7.66 -2.08
C SER A 252 -16.39 7.06 -2.46
N VAL A 253 -16.68 5.85 -2.02
CA VAL A 253 -17.94 5.14 -2.34
C VAL A 253 -18.52 4.49 -1.09
N THR A 254 -19.86 4.37 -1.06
CA THR A 254 -20.56 3.59 -0.03
C THR A 254 -20.47 2.10 -0.37
N VAL A 255 -20.74 1.25 0.63
CA VAL A 255 -20.90 -0.18 0.41
C VAL A 255 -22.05 -0.47 -0.57
N GLN A 256 -23.15 0.29 -0.50
CA GLN A 256 -24.24 0.14 -1.46
C GLN A 256 -23.78 0.43 -2.89
N GLU A 257 -23.03 1.52 -3.10
CA GLU A 257 -22.48 1.85 -4.42
C GLU A 257 -21.52 0.74 -4.95
N GLN A 258 -20.80 0.05 -4.05
CA GLN A 258 -19.97 -1.12 -4.42
C GLN A 258 -20.84 -2.31 -4.86
N ILE A 259 -21.94 -2.58 -4.14
CA ILE A 259 -22.89 -3.66 -4.48
C ILE A 259 -23.59 -3.35 -5.82
N ASP A 260 -24.02 -2.10 -6.02
CA ASP A 260 -24.63 -1.67 -7.29
C ASP A 260 -23.65 -1.80 -8.46
N ALA A 261 -22.37 -1.51 -8.25
CA ALA A 261 -21.33 -1.74 -9.25
C ALA A 261 -21.13 -3.25 -9.55
N LEU A 262 -21.19 -4.10 -8.52
CA LEU A 262 -21.13 -5.55 -8.72
C LEU A 262 -22.32 -6.04 -9.52
N ASP A 263 -23.52 -5.53 -9.28
CA ASP A 263 -24.72 -5.87 -10.06
C ASP A 263 -24.55 -5.48 -11.54
N ARG A 264 -24.06 -4.27 -11.81
CA ARG A 264 -23.81 -3.81 -13.19
C ARG A 264 -22.77 -4.64 -13.93
N VAL A 265 -21.71 -5.08 -13.22
CA VAL A 265 -20.59 -5.79 -13.86
C VAL A 265 -20.82 -7.29 -13.97
N ALA A 266 -21.44 -7.91 -12.96
CA ALA A 266 -21.54 -9.36 -12.86
C ALA A 266 -22.99 -9.90 -12.77
N GLY A 267 -23.96 -9.03 -12.60
CA GLY A 267 -25.38 -9.37 -12.55
C GLY A 267 -25.91 -9.70 -11.16
N SER A 268 -27.24 -9.62 -11.04
CA SER A 268 -27.97 -9.74 -9.77
C SER A 268 -27.82 -11.10 -9.09
N ASP A 269 -27.57 -12.17 -9.82
CA ASP A 269 -27.40 -13.50 -9.23
C ASP A 269 -26.12 -13.57 -8.38
N VAL A 270 -25.07 -12.85 -8.77
CA VAL A 270 -23.84 -12.72 -7.99
C VAL A 270 -24.10 -11.93 -6.71
N VAL A 271 -24.85 -10.83 -6.80
CA VAL A 271 -25.19 -9.99 -5.64
C VAL A 271 -25.99 -10.74 -4.58
N LYS A 272 -26.85 -11.69 -4.95
CA LYS A 272 -27.65 -12.53 -4.00
C LYS A 272 -26.76 -13.34 -3.05
N LEU A 273 -25.48 -13.54 -3.37
CA LEU A 273 -24.53 -14.23 -2.51
C LEU A 273 -24.03 -13.35 -1.34
N ILE A 274 -24.30 -12.05 -1.37
CA ILE A 274 -23.97 -11.16 -0.25
C ILE A 274 -25.03 -11.28 0.84
N LYS A 275 -24.61 -11.66 2.04
CA LYS A 275 -25.49 -11.81 3.22
C LYS A 275 -25.22 -10.68 4.19
N HIS A 276 -26.20 -9.80 4.38
CA HIS A 276 -26.09 -8.72 5.37
C HIS A 276 -26.25 -9.30 6.78
N GLN A 277 -25.15 -9.32 7.53
CA GLN A 277 -25.09 -9.79 8.91
C GLN A 277 -24.24 -8.79 9.71
N PRO A 278 -24.85 -7.73 10.27
CA PRO A 278 -24.15 -6.68 10.98
C PRO A 278 -23.36 -7.18 12.18
N ASP A 279 -22.10 -6.74 12.30
CA ASP A 279 -21.22 -6.95 13.45
C ASP A 279 -20.98 -5.60 14.16
N PRO A 280 -21.48 -5.41 15.39
CA PRO A 280 -21.32 -4.14 16.13
C PRO A 280 -19.85 -3.74 16.35
N THR A 281 -18.94 -4.72 16.48
CA THR A 281 -17.52 -4.47 16.67
C THR A 281 -16.90 -3.89 15.41
N ILE A 282 -17.17 -4.51 14.26
CA ILE A 282 -16.67 -4.03 12.95
C ILE A 282 -17.29 -2.67 12.62
N GLN A 283 -18.60 -2.48 12.86
CA GLN A 283 -19.26 -1.18 12.66
C GLN A 283 -18.61 -0.07 13.48
N LYS A 284 -18.30 -0.32 14.77
CA LYS A 284 -17.63 0.63 15.64
C LYS A 284 -16.23 1.00 15.13
N ILE A 285 -15.45 0.02 14.68
CA ILE A 285 -14.12 0.24 14.10
C ILE A 285 -14.24 1.12 12.85
N VAL A 286 -15.11 0.77 11.93
CA VAL A 286 -15.24 1.43 10.61
C VAL A 286 -15.84 2.85 10.74
N SER A 287 -16.69 3.11 11.73
CA SER A 287 -17.28 4.44 11.97
C SER A 287 -16.22 5.52 12.23
N GLY A 288 -15.04 5.14 12.75
CA GLY A 288 -13.89 6.02 12.97
C GLY A 288 -12.96 6.18 11.78
N TRP A 289 -13.28 5.64 10.60
CA TRP A 289 -12.40 5.69 9.45
C TRP A 289 -12.68 6.88 8.52
N ALA A 290 -11.62 7.35 7.87
CA ALA A 290 -11.67 8.40 6.88
C ALA A 290 -12.53 7.98 5.66
N ARG A 291 -13.35 8.93 5.16
CA ARG A 291 -14.37 8.67 4.12
C ARG A 291 -14.01 9.26 2.77
N ASP A 292 -13.33 10.40 2.75
CA ASP A 292 -13.00 11.13 1.52
C ASP A 292 -11.72 11.94 1.71
N PHE A 293 -10.99 12.14 0.59
CA PHE A 293 -9.69 12.82 0.58
C PHE A 293 -9.63 13.90 -0.50
N ASP A 294 -8.98 15.01 -0.17
CA ASP A 294 -8.49 15.95 -1.18
C ASP A 294 -7.12 15.47 -1.66
N THR A 295 -7.09 14.94 -2.87
CA THR A 295 -5.88 14.42 -3.52
C THR A 295 -5.42 15.29 -4.69
N LYS A 296 -5.81 16.56 -4.71
CA LYS A 296 -5.46 17.51 -5.78
C LYS A 296 -3.95 17.54 -6.04
N ARG A 297 -3.16 17.60 -4.98
CA ARG A 297 -1.69 17.64 -5.08
C ARG A 297 -1.11 16.40 -5.75
N SER A 298 -1.55 15.21 -5.39
CA SER A 298 -1.06 13.99 -6.04
C SER A 298 -1.55 13.86 -7.49
N ILE A 299 -2.77 14.30 -7.78
CA ILE A 299 -3.28 14.35 -9.17
C ILE A 299 -2.46 15.33 -10.02
N GLU A 300 -2.15 16.52 -9.51
CA GLU A 300 -1.29 17.50 -10.19
C GLU A 300 0.14 16.99 -10.42
N LEU A 301 0.63 16.13 -9.54
CA LEU A 301 1.90 15.42 -9.71
C LEU A 301 1.81 14.23 -10.67
N GLY A 302 0.62 13.91 -11.21
CA GLY A 302 0.41 12.89 -12.24
C GLY A 302 -0.04 11.52 -11.74
N PHE A 303 -0.31 11.35 -10.44
CA PHE A 303 -0.89 10.09 -9.92
C PHE A 303 -2.31 9.89 -10.43
N LYS A 304 -2.67 8.63 -10.76
CA LYS A 304 -3.96 8.27 -11.34
C LYS A 304 -4.52 7.03 -10.66
N ALA A 305 -5.81 7.07 -10.33
CA ALA A 305 -6.58 5.93 -9.85
C ALA A 305 -7.80 5.71 -10.78
N GLU A 306 -8.59 4.70 -10.45
CA GLU A 306 -9.86 4.40 -11.09
C GLU A 306 -10.84 5.58 -10.94
N THR A 307 -11.77 5.74 -11.90
CA THR A 307 -12.76 6.83 -11.93
C THR A 307 -14.14 6.40 -11.42
N ASN A 308 -14.38 5.09 -11.35
CA ASN A 308 -15.62 4.50 -10.85
C ASN A 308 -15.35 3.09 -10.28
N PHE A 309 -16.28 2.55 -9.49
CA PHE A 309 -16.08 1.26 -8.84
C PHE A 309 -16.23 0.06 -9.80
N ASP A 310 -16.91 0.24 -10.94
CA ASP A 310 -16.98 -0.78 -11.99
C ASP A 310 -15.58 -1.11 -12.53
N GLU A 311 -14.71 -0.11 -12.66
CA GLU A 311 -13.30 -0.30 -13.05
C GLU A 311 -12.52 -1.10 -12.00
N ILE A 312 -12.79 -0.89 -10.71
CA ILE A 312 -12.16 -1.68 -9.62
C ILE A 312 -12.52 -3.16 -9.75
N ILE A 313 -13.81 -3.46 -9.99
CA ILE A 313 -14.29 -4.85 -10.16
C ILE A 313 -13.70 -5.47 -11.44
N LYS A 314 -13.73 -4.75 -12.56
CA LYS A 314 -13.15 -5.22 -13.83
C LYS A 314 -11.67 -5.50 -13.71
N THR A 315 -10.93 -4.64 -13.02
CA THR A 315 -9.49 -4.85 -12.74
C THR A 315 -9.24 -6.14 -11.98
N TYR A 316 -10.08 -6.45 -10.98
CA TYR A 316 -9.97 -7.74 -10.26
C TYR A 316 -10.27 -8.93 -11.16
N ILE A 317 -11.31 -8.84 -12.00
CA ILE A 317 -11.67 -9.90 -12.95
C ILE A 317 -10.52 -10.15 -13.94
N GLU A 318 -9.91 -9.11 -14.45
CA GLU A 318 -8.81 -9.20 -15.41
C GLU A 318 -7.52 -9.76 -14.81
N ASP A 319 -7.16 -9.28 -13.63
CA ASP A 319 -5.85 -9.54 -13.03
C ASP A 319 -5.80 -10.79 -12.15
N ASP A 320 -6.88 -11.06 -11.41
CA ASP A 320 -6.81 -11.93 -10.24
C ASP A 320 -7.93 -12.98 -10.17
N LEU A 321 -9.05 -12.81 -10.89
CA LEU A 321 -10.11 -13.82 -10.92
C LEU A 321 -9.62 -15.04 -11.70
N LYS A 322 -9.52 -16.18 -11.03
CA LYS A 322 -9.11 -17.43 -11.67
C LYS A 322 -10.20 -17.86 -12.68
N LYS A 323 -9.80 -18.04 -13.91
CA LYS A 323 -10.60 -18.70 -14.96
C LYS A 323 -10.62 -20.21 -14.75
#